data_ea2669e8f22e15b0166a578304c9453f
#
_entry.id   ea2669e8f22e15b0166a578304c9453f
#
_cell.length_a   1.000
_cell.length_b   1.000
_cell.length_c   1.000
_cell.angle_alpha   90.00
_cell.angle_beta   90.00
_cell.angle_gamma   90.00
#
_symmetry.space_group_name_H-M   'P 1'
#
loop_
_entity.id
_entity.type
_entity.pdbx_description
1 polymer ?
#
loop_
_entity_poly.entity_id
_entity_poly.type
_entity_poly.pdbx_seq_one_letter_code
_entity_poly.pdbx_strand_id
1 'polypeptide(L)'
;MKHKAFFIFMTALLIGSPLYAQKYKIALIHSYQEGYSGAGIVNKLFVKGLKDQQIDFQLRTFYLDCEKYESVEEEQRISEFADSIRSWEGDLIAVLDDQATYSIMACGNPYVR
;
A
#
# COMPACT_ATOMS: atom_id res chain seq x y z
N MET A 1 28.97 -41.17 -4.32
CA MET A 1 27.50 -41.30 -4.22
C MET A 1 26.88 -40.35 -3.22
N LYS A 2 27.49 -40.10 -2.06
CA LYS A 2 26.97 -39.11 -1.08
C LYS A 2 26.89 -37.68 -1.63
N HIS A 3 27.77 -37.28 -2.53
CA HIS A 3 27.81 -35.94 -3.10
C HIS A 3 26.65 -35.67 -4.08
N LYS A 4 26.18 -36.65 -4.84
CA LYS A 4 25.07 -36.49 -5.77
C LYS A 4 23.73 -36.24 -5.04
N ALA A 5 23.48 -36.97 -3.94
CA ALA A 5 22.26 -36.79 -3.15
C ALA A 5 22.21 -35.42 -2.47
N PHE A 6 23.34 -34.93 -1.96
CA PHE A 6 23.47 -33.61 -1.36
C PHE A 6 23.21 -32.50 -2.38
N PHE A 7 23.75 -32.65 -3.58
CA PHE A 7 23.59 -31.67 -4.67
C PHE A 7 22.12 -31.54 -5.13
N ILE A 8 21.40 -32.66 -5.25
CA ILE A 8 19.98 -32.66 -5.59
C ILE A 8 19.15 -31.95 -4.52
N PHE A 9 19.46 -32.16 -3.24
CA PHE A 9 18.78 -31.50 -2.12
C PHE A 9 18.98 -29.97 -2.15
N MET A 10 20.19 -29.49 -2.41
CA MET A 10 20.50 -28.07 -2.57
C MET A 10 19.74 -27.43 -3.73
N THR A 11 19.66 -28.14 -4.86
CA THR A 11 18.93 -27.66 -6.04
C THR A 11 17.44 -27.53 -5.76
N ALA A 12 16.84 -28.49 -5.05
CA ALA A 12 15.44 -28.43 -4.66
C ALA A 12 15.13 -27.23 -3.73
N LEU A 13 16.01 -26.92 -2.78
CA LEU A 13 15.88 -25.74 -1.94
C LEU A 13 15.95 -24.42 -2.72
N LEU A 14 16.85 -24.31 -3.68
CA LEU A 14 16.99 -23.15 -4.54
C LEU A 14 15.78 -22.94 -5.45
N ILE A 15 15.19 -24.02 -5.96
CA ILE A 15 13.99 -23.97 -6.81
C ILE A 15 12.74 -23.63 -5.96
N GLY A 16 12.65 -24.09 -4.73
CA GLY A 16 11.54 -23.80 -3.82
C GLY A 16 11.49 -22.35 -3.36
N SER A 17 12.63 -21.64 -3.32
CA SER A 17 12.76 -20.28 -2.83
C SER A 17 12.01 -19.22 -3.68
N PRO A 18 12.03 -19.24 -5.04
CA PRO A 18 11.34 -18.26 -5.86
C PRO A 18 9.82 -18.44 -5.94
N LEU A 19 9.25 -19.54 -5.46
CA LEU A 19 7.81 -19.80 -5.52
C LEU A 19 6.99 -18.97 -4.55
N TYR A 20 7.63 -18.28 -3.61
CA TYR A 20 6.98 -17.42 -2.62
C TYR A 20 7.19 -15.95 -2.97
N ALA A 21 6.63 -15.51 -4.12
CA ALA A 21 6.58 -14.10 -4.44
C ALA A 21 5.72 -13.40 -3.40
N GLN A 22 6.29 -12.39 -2.72
CA GLN A 22 5.60 -11.61 -1.72
C GLN A 22 4.52 -10.76 -2.37
N LYS A 23 3.31 -10.86 -1.85
CA LYS A 23 2.21 -9.99 -2.24
C LYS A 23 2.17 -8.78 -1.32
N TYR A 24 2.40 -7.60 -1.89
CA TYR A 24 2.41 -6.35 -1.13
C TYR A 24 1.01 -5.82 -0.91
N LYS A 25 0.75 -5.36 0.30
CA LYS A 25 -0.49 -4.67 0.66
C LYS A 25 -0.24 -3.17 0.64
N ILE A 26 -0.82 -2.50 -0.33
CA ILE A 26 -0.58 -1.08 -0.60
C ILE A 26 -1.86 -0.30 -0.31
N ALA A 27 -1.76 0.71 0.55
CA ALA A 27 -2.83 1.67 0.80
C ALA A 27 -2.58 2.92 -0.03
N LEU A 28 -3.59 3.39 -0.75
CA LEU A 28 -3.55 4.62 -1.53
C LEU A 28 -4.53 5.61 -0.92
N ILE A 29 -4.03 6.75 -0.43
CA ILE A 29 -4.85 7.77 0.21
C ILE A 29 -4.94 8.99 -0.70
N HIS A 30 -6.16 9.31 -1.14
CA HIS A 30 -6.47 10.52 -1.89
C HIS A 30 -6.84 11.66 -0.94
N SER A 31 -6.47 12.89 -1.31
CA SER A 31 -6.90 14.09 -0.61
C SER A 31 -8.37 14.40 -0.80
N TYR A 32 -8.89 14.12 -1.98
CA TYR A 32 -10.25 14.46 -2.39
C TYR A 32 -11.22 13.29 -2.27
N GLN A 33 -12.44 13.49 -2.71
CA GLN A 33 -13.51 12.49 -2.68
C GLN A 33 -13.36 11.47 -3.80
N GLU A 34 -13.99 10.32 -3.60
CA GLU A 34 -14.18 9.36 -4.68
C GLU A 34 -15.00 10.04 -5.80
N GLY A 35 -14.56 9.89 -7.04
CA GLY A 35 -15.17 10.56 -8.18
C GLY A 35 -14.66 11.98 -8.45
N TYR A 36 -13.75 12.49 -7.63
CA TYR A 36 -13.07 13.75 -7.93
C TYR A 36 -12.37 13.68 -9.30
N SER A 37 -12.43 14.80 -10.04
CA SER A 37 -11.85 14.88 -11.38
C SER A 37 -10.39 14.42 -11.40
N GLY A 38 -10.10 13.42 -12.20
CA GLY A 38 -8.75 12.85 -12.33
C GLY A 38 -8.42 11.71 -11.36
N ALA A 39 -9.16 11.52 -10.27
CA ALA A 39 -8.86 10.45 -9.30
C ALA A 39 -8.90 9.06 -9.95
N GLY A 40 -9.88 8.81 -10.80
CA GLY A 40 -9.99 7.53 -11.51
C GLY A 40 -8.83 7.28 -12.47
N ILE A 41 -8.34 8.33 -13.13
CA ILE A 41 -7.19 8.26 -14.04
C ILE A 41 -5.92 7.94 -13.24
N VAL A 42 -5.72 8.63 -12.11
CA VAL A 42 -4.56 8.40 -11.24
C VAL A 42 -4.56 6.97 -10.71
N ASN A 43 -5.71 6.46 -10.26
CA ASN A 43 -5.83 5.08 -9.81
C ASN A 43 -5.42 4.09 -10.89
N LYS A 44 -5.90 4.28 -12.12
CA LYS A 44 -5.56 3.41 -13.26
C LYS A 44 -4.06 3.45 -13.57
N LEU A 45 -3.46 4.65 -13.57
CA LEU A 45 -2.03 4.81 -13.83
C LEU A 45 -1.18 4.20 -12.72
N PHE A 46 -1.59 4.34 -11.47
CA PHE A 46 -0.92 3.73 -10.32
C PHE A 46 -0.91 2.20 -10.43
N VAL A 47 -2.08 1.61 -10.68
CA VAL A 47 -2.22 0.16 -10.87
C VAL A 47 -1.41 -0.31 -12.08
N LYS A 48 -1.47 0.43 -13.20
CA LYS A 48 -0.70 0.11 -14.40
C LYS A 48 0.80 0.11 -14.12
N GLY A 49 1.30 1.12 -13.39
CA GLY A 49 2.70 1.20 -13.02
C GLY A 49 3.17 0.02 -12.20
N LEU A 50 2.38 -0.40 -11.23
CA LEU A 50 2.69 -1.59 -10.42
C LEU A 50 2.74 -2.87 -11.26
N LYS A 51 1.77 -3.04 -12.15
CA LYS A 51 1.71 -4.19 -13.06
C LYS A 51 2.87 -4.21 -14.05
N ASP A 52 3.24 -3.04 -14.60
CA ASP A 52 4.37 -2.91 -15.53
C ASP A 52 5.70 -3.28 -14.86
N GLN A 53 5.82 -3.06 -13.55
CA GLN A 53 6.97 -3.46 -12.74
C GLN A 53 6.87 -4.89 -12.23
N GLN A 54 5.86 -5.63 -12.62
CA GLN A 54 5.63 -7.02 -12.19
C GLN A 54 5.53 -7.19 -10.68
N ILE A 55 4.96 -6.19 -10.01
CA ILE A 55 4.71 -6.22 -8.56
C ILE A 55 3.38 -6.92 -8.31
N ASP A 56 3.38 -7.97 -7.49
CA ASP A 56 2.16 -8.60 -7.00
C ASP A 56 1.65 -7.83 -5.80
N PHE A 57 0.40 -7.34 -5.85
CA PHE A 57 -0.13 -6.43 -4.85
C PHE A 57 -1.62 -6.61 -4.61
N GLN A 58 -2.04 -6.19 -3.41
CA GLN A 58 -3.42 -5.86 -3.07
C GLN A 58 -3.49 -4.36 -2.82
N LEU A 59 -4.48 -3.69 -3.38
CA LEU A 59 -4.66 -2.25 -3.23
C LEU A 59 -5.93 -1.96 -2.46
N ARG A 60 -5.83 -1.11 -1.43
CA ARG A 60 -6.97 -0.46 -0.78
C ARG A 60 -6.85 1.03 -0.95
N THR A 61 -7.94 1.66 -1.35
CA THR A 61 -7.99 3.10 -1.61
C THR A 61 -8.83 3.77 -0.53
N PHE A 62 -8.33 4.89 -0.01
CA PHE A 62 -8.97 5.71 1.01
C PHE A 62 -9.13 7.13 0.47
N TYR A 63 -10.22 7.78 0.82
CA TYR A 63 -10.53 9.15 0.37
C TYR A 63 -10.71 10.04 1.59
N LEU A 64 -9.81 11.03 1.75
CA LEU A 64 -9.86 11.97 2.86
C LEU A 64 -11.06 12.90 2.74
N ASP A 65 -11.43 13.26 1.52
CA ASP A 65 -12.54 14.18 1.22
C ASP A 65 -12.32 15.55 1.90
N CYS A 66 -11.17 16.14 1.66
CA CYS A 66 -10.69 17.33 2.36
C CYS A 66 -11.55 18.58 2.11
N GLU A 67 -12.35 18.61 1.06
CA GLU A 67 -13.27 19.71 0.81
C GLU A 67 -14.52 19.66 1.70
N LYS A 68 -14.85 18.49 2.24
CA LYS A 68 -16.04 18.28 3.06
C LYS A 68 -15.77 18.42 4.56
N TYR A 69 -14.60 18.03 5.02
CA TYR A 69 -14.29 17.93 6.44
C TYR A 69 -13.35 19.03 6.88
N GLU A 70 -13.56 19.55 8.09
CA GLU A 70 -12.66 20.50 8.75
C GLU A 70 -11.49 19.78 9.44
N SER A 71 -10.51 20.54 9.90
CA SER A 71 -9.23 20.01 10.40
C SER A 71 -9.35 18.92 11.46
N VAL A 72 -10.26 19.06 12.43
CA VAL A 72 -10.45 18.08 13.49
C VAL A 72 -11.00 16.77 12.94
N GLU A 73 -11.95 16.86 12.03
CA GLU A 73 -12.56 15.70 11.39
C GLU A 73 -11.58 15.01 10.43
N GLU A 74 -10.74 15.78 9.73
CA GLU A 74 -9.67 15.24 8.89
C GLU A 74 -8.65 14.46 9.71
N GLU A 75 -8.22 14.99 10.86
CA GLU A 75 -7.31 14.30 11.77
C GLU A 75 -7.89 12.96 12.24
N GLN A 76 -9.17 12.95 12.58
CA GLN A 76 -9.87 11.75 13.00
C GLN A 76 -9.93 10.73 11.85
N ARG A 77 -10.28 11.17 10.64
CA ARG A 77 -10.36 10.29 9.46
C ARG A 77 -9.00 9.68 9.13
N ILE A 78 -7.95 10.48 9.15
CA ILE A 78 -6.58 10.00 8.90
C ILE A 78 -6.16 8.97 9.95
N SER A 79 -6.49 9.21 11.22
CA SER A 79 -6.22 8.24 12.29
C SER A 79 -6.96 6.93 12.08
N GLU A 80 -8.22 6.98 11.65
CA GLU A 80 -9.01 5.80 11.31
C GLU A 80 -8.43 5.04 10.12
N PHE A 81 -7.96 5.76 9.10
CA PHE A 81 -7.27 5.14 7.96
C PHE A 81 -6.00 4.42 8.43
N ALA A 82 -5.18 5.07 9.24
CA ALA A 82 -3.96 4.48 9.78
C ALA A 82 -4.26 3.20 10.58
N ASP A 83 -5.30 3.22 11.41
CA ASP A 83 -5.73 2.04 12.17
C ASP A 83 -6.20 0.90 11.26
N SER A 84 -6.95 1.22 10.21
CA SER A 84 -7.41 0.24 9.22
C SER A 84 -6.24 -0.38 8.46
N ILE A 85 -5.27 0.44 8.07
CA ILE A 85 -4.08 -0.02 7.34
C ILE A 85 -3.24 -0.93 8.24
N ARG A 86 -3.07 -0.56 9.51
CA ARG A 86 -2.37 -1.38 10.49
C ARG A 86 -3.05 -2.73 10.71
N SER A 87 -4.36 -2.73 10.90
CA SER A 87 -5.14 -3.96 11.10
C SER A 87 -5.08 -4.88 9.88
N TRP A 88 -5.00 -4.30 8.69
CA TRP A 88 -4.83 -5.03 7.44
C TRP A 88 -3.39 -5.51 7.22
N GLU A 89 -2.45 -5.02 8.02
CA GLU A 89 -1.01 -5.27 7.87
C GLU A 89 -0.46 -4.73 6.55
N GLY A 90 -0.84 -3.49 6.20
CA GLY A 90 -0.36 -2.81 5.00
C GLY A 90 1.16 -2.63 4.99
N ASP A 91 1.77 -2.82 3.83
CA ASP A 91 3.22 -2.72 3.65
C ASP A 91 3.67 -1.32 3.24
N LEU A 92 2.81 -0.59 2.53
CA LEU A 92 3.14 0.73 1.98
C LEU A 92 1.91 1.63 2.00
N ILE A 93 2.13 2.89 2.34
CA ILE A 93 1.14 3.95 2.21
C ILE A 93 1.61 4.91 1.12
N ALA A 94 0.84 5.00 0.03
CA ALA A 94 1.02 6.00 -1.01
C ALA A 94 -0.03 7.10 -0.81
N VAL A 95 0.38 8.35 -0.95
CA VAL A 95 -0.46 9.51 -0.66
C VAL A 95 -0.51 10.41 -1.88
N LEU A 96 -1.69 10.90 -2.23
CA LEU A 96 -1.91 11.76 -3.37
C LEU A 96 -2.41 13.12 -2.92
N ASP A 97 -1.77 14.15 -3.45
CA ASP A 97 -2.04 15.57 -3.20
C ASP A 97 -1.66 16.06 -1.79
N ASP A 98 -1.59 17.36 -1.66
CA ASP A 98 -0.98 18.02 -0.50
C ASP A 98 -1.70 17.73 0.81
N GLN A 99 -3.02 17.81 0.80
CA GLN A 99 -3.80 17.72 2.04
C GLN A 99 -3.63 16.36 2.73
N ALA A 100 -3.77 15.27 1.98
CA ALA A 100 -3.57 13.93 2.53
C ALA A 100 -2.12 13.72 2.95
N THR A 101 -1.16 14.26 2.20
CA THR A 101 0.26 14.19 2.53
C THR A 101 0.55 14.87 3.87
N TYR A 102 0.09 16.09 4.06
CA TYR A 102 0.29 16.81 5.32
C TYR A 102 -0.42 16.11 6.49
N SER A 103 -1.63 15.64 6.26
CA SER A 103 -2.42 14.98 7.31
C SER A 103 -1.79 13.67 7.77
N ILE A 104 -1.28 12.86 6.86
CA ILE A 104 -0.62 11.60 7.23
C ILE A 104 0.72 11.84 7.92
N MET A 105 1.48 12.84 7.48
CA MET A 105 2.74 13.21 8.11
C MET A 105 2.56 13.78 9.52
N ALA A 106 1.47 14.50 9.75
CA ALA A 106 1.12 15.06 11.05
C ALA A 106 0.42 14.06 11.97
N CYS A 107 0.05 12.89 11.45
CA CYS A 107 -0.68 11.87 12.18
C CYS A 107 0.13 11.38 13.39
N GLY A 108 -0.48 11.43 14.58
CA GLY A 108 0.14 10.96 15.81
C GLY A 108 0.18 9.44 15.97
N ASN A 109 -0.33 8.69 15.01
CA ASN A 109 -0.37 7.23 15.07
C ASN A 109 1.03 6.66 14.89
N PRO A 110 1.56 5.87 15.86
CA PRO A 110 2.93 5.35 15.79
C PRO A 110 3.21 4.46 14.59
N TYR A 111 2.20 3.85 14.01
CA TYR A 111 2.33 2.98 12.84
C TYR A 111 2.77 3.75 11.58
N VAL A 112 2.49 5.04 11.50
CA VAL A 112 2.74 5.87 10.32
C VAL A 112 4.11 6.57 10.37
N ARG A 113 4.86 6.38 11.42
CA ARG A 113 6.17 7.00 11.61
C ARG A 113 7.32 6.23 10.99
#